data_22273dd5f9caf6eb7281cfe2afb746f4
#
_entry.id   22273dd5f9caf6eb7281cfe2afb746f4
#
_cell.length_a   1.000
_cell.length_b   1.000
_cell.length_c   1.000
_cell.angle_alpha   90.00
_cell.angle_beta   90.00
_cell.angle_gamma   90.00
#
_symmetry.space_group_name_H-M   'P 1'
#
loop_
_entity.id
_entity.type
_entity.pdbx_description
1 polymer ?
#
loop_
_entity_poly.entity_id
_entity_poly.type
_entity_poly.pdbx_seq_one_letter_code
_entity_poly.pdbx_strand_id
1 'polypeptide(L)'
;GGADMLDVNMGVPLTDEPALLAEAIKLVQSLTDLPICIDSSVVEALDAGLAVYEGKALINSMTGEDDRMEAILPLVKKYNAAIIALPNDETGIPMTAPERMVIVDKIVKAVEKAGVPLEDLVIDPLAMTVGADPEAVKNTLETIHQIKEKYGLNMSIGGSNVSFGLPNRHALNSSFIAMAIAAGLTSAIMDARTPSVVEAVRASDLLIGNDAWGGNWITRFREAKNA
;
A
#
# COMPACT_ATOMS: atom_id res chain seq x y z
N GLY A 1 8.72 -7.23 -13.94
CA GLY A 1 7.59 -6.31 -14.10
C GLY A 1 7.98 -4.85 -13.81
N GLY A 2 9.06 -4.60 -13.07
CA GLY A 2 9.52 -3.26 -12.69
C GLY A 2 8.84 -2.74 -11.42
N ALA A 3 8.52 -3.62 -10.48
CA ALA A 3 8.13 -3.24 -9.13
C ALA A 3 9.34 -2.67 -8.37
N ASP A 4 9.09 -1.71 -7.49
CA ASP A 4 10.12 -1.07 -6.65
C ASP A 4 10.20 -1.73 -5.27
N MET A 5 9.18 -2.49 -4.87
CA MET A 5 9.06 -3.23 -3.62
C MET A 5 8.26 -4.52 -3.85
N LEU A 6 8.50 -5.54 -3.05
CA LEU A 6 7.74 -6.80 -3.09
C LEU A 6 6.88 -6.94 -1.84
N ASP A 7 5.58 -7.20 -2.03
CA ASP A 7 4.67 -7.55 -0.96
C ASP A 7 4.67 -9.06 -0.75
N VAL A 8 4.92 -9.50 0.50
CA VAL A 8 5.06 -10.94 0.85
C VAL A 8 4.04 -11.30 1.92
N ASN A 9 3.07 -12.11 1.52
CA ASN A 9 2.00 -12.63 2.37
C ASN A 9 2.01 -14.17 2.36
N MET A 10 1.95 -14.79 3.55
CA MET A 10 1.92 -16.25 3.72
C MET A 10 0.68 -16.71 4.51
N GLY A 11 -0.38 -15.89 4.55
CA GLY A 11 -1.64 -16.17 5.23
C GLY A 11 -2.43 -17.30 4.59
N VAL A 12 -2.07 -18.53 4.86
CA VAL A 12 -2.79 -19.75 4.43
C VAL A 12 -3.48 -20.38 5.63
N PRO A 13 -4.78 -20.65 5.59
CA PRO A 13 -5.49 -21.30 6.69
C PRO A 13 -4.83 -22.63 7.12
N LEU A 14 -4.80 -22.88 8.42
CA LEU A 14 -4.28 -24.12 9.05
C LEU A 14 -2.76 -24.35 8.87
N THR A 15 -1.98 -23.30 8.65
CA THR A 15 -0.52 -23.37 8.59
C THR A 15 0.12 -22.61 9.75
N ASP A 16 1.39 -22.87 10.01
CA ASP A 16 2.23 -22.07 10.90
C ASP A 16 2.69 -20.82 10.13
N GLU A 17 1.84 -19.80 10.08
CA GLU A 17 2.11 -18.57 9.33
C GLU A 17 3.39 -17.86 9.80
N PRO A 18 3.69 -17.71 11.10
CA PRO A 18 4.94 -17.12 11.57
C PRO A 18 6.19 -17.80 10.99
N ALA A 19 6.25 -19.13 11.03
CA ALA A 19 7.39 -19.88 10.49
C ALA A 19 7.49 -19.72 8.96
N LEU A 20 6.36 -19.85 8.25
CA LEU A 20 6.31 -19.73 6.79
C LEU A 20 6.70 -18.32 6.31
N LEU A 21 6.22 -17.28 6.99
CA LEU A 21 6.54 -15.89 6.62
C LEU A 21 8.03 -15.61 6.83
N ALA A 22 8.61 -16.05 7.95
CA ALA A 22 10.04 -15.90 8.19
C ALA A 22 10.91 -16.64 7.15
N GLU A 23 10.52 -17.84 6.72
CA GLU A 23 11.20 -18.58 5.65
C GLU A 23 11.06 -17.88 4.30
N ALA A 24 9.85 -17.40 3.96
CA ALA A 24 9.59 -16.68 2.72
C ALA A 24 10.41 -15.39 2.63
N ILE A 25 10.50 -14.60 3.71
CA ILE A 25 11.29 -13.37 3.76
C ILE A 25 12.78 -13.67 3.50
N LYS A 26 13.37 -14.67 4.18
CA LYS A 26 14.76 -15.09 3.94
C LYS A 26 14.99 -15.52 2.48
N LEU A 27 14.06 -16.30 1.92
CA LEU A 27 14.16 -16.76 0.54
C LEU A 27 14.11 -15.59 -0.44
N VAL A 28 13.14 -14.68 -0.28
CA VAL A 28 13.00 -13.52 -1.17
C VAL A 28 14.25 -12.63 -1.09
N GLN A 29 14.76 -12.33 0.11
CA GLN A 29 15.99 -11.55 0.27
C GLN A 29 17.22 -12.24 -0.33
N SER A 30 17.26 -13.56 -0.43
CA SER A 30 18.34 -14.28 -1.12
C SER A 30 18.29 -14.15 -2.65
N LEU A 31 17.16 -13.72 -3.22
CA LEU A 31 16.91 -13.66 -4.66
C LEU A 31 16.93 -12.24 -5.23
N THR A 32 16.76 -11.22 -4.38
CA THR A 32 16.67 -9.82 -4.82
C THR A 32 17.02 -8.85 -3.70
N ASP A 33 17.54 -7.68 -4.09
CA ASP A 33 17.81 -6.54 -3.19
C ASP A 33 16.61 -5.60 -3.06
N LEU A 34 15.45 -5.92 -3.68
CA LEU A 34 14.26 -5.10 -3.54
C LEU A 34 13.75 -5.09 -2.10
N PRO A 35 13.33 -3.94 -1.57
CA PRO A 35 12.71 -3.87 -0.25
C PRO A 35 11.44 -4.70 -0.20
N ILE A 36 11.10 -5.18 1.01
CA ILE A 36 9.95 -6.05 1.25
C ILE A 36 8.91 -5.33 2.09
N CYS A 37 7.65 -5.43 1.65
CA CYS A 37 6.46 -5.21 2.44
C CYS A 37 6.06 -6.55 3.07
N ILE A 38 6.05 -6.61 4.41
CA ILE A 38 5.71 -7.82 5.17
C ILE A 38 4.22 -7.74 5.50
N ASP A 39 3.43 -8.59 4.85
CA ASP A 39 1.96 -8.55 4.91
C ASP A 39 1.41 -9.73 5.73
N SER A 40 0.80 -9.42 6.86
CA SER A 40 0.04 -10.36 7.68
C SER A 40 -0.96 -9.65 8.59
N SER A 41 -2.09 -10.31 8.85
CA SER A 41 -3.02 -9.93 9.93
C SER A 41 -2.62 -10.49 11.30
N VAL A 42 -1.66 -11.43 11.36
CA VAL A 42 -1.20 -12.12 12.57
C VAL A 42 0.03 -11.40 13.12
N VAL A 43 -0.06 -10.90 14.36
CA VAL A 43 1.01 -10.10 15.00
C VAL A 43 2.29 -10.91 15.16
N GLU A 44 2.17 -12.18 15.54
CA GLU A 44 3.29 -13.11 15.71
C GLU A 44 3.99 -13.40 14.38
N ALA A 45 3.25 -13.43 13.27
CA ALA A 45 3.84 -13.59 11.95
C ALA A 45 4.61 -12.34 11.51
N LEU A 46 4.08 -11.14 11.79
CA LEU A 46 4.80 -9.89 11.58
C LEU A 46 6.10 -9.84 12.39
N ASP A 47 6.05 -10.17 13.68
CA ASP A 47 7.26 -10.20 14.54
C ASP A 47 8.30 -11.21 14.03
N ALA A 48 7.88 -12.40 13.62
CA ALA A 48 8.76 -13.43 13.06
C ALA A 48 9.40 -13.01 11.71
N GLY A 49 8.62 -12.40 10.81
CA GLY A 49 9.12 -11.87 9.55
C GLY A 49 10.10 -10.72 9.73
N LEU A 50 9.76 -9.77 10.61
CA LEU A 50 10.60 -8.63 10.96
C LEU A 50 11.91 -9.05 11.65
N ALA A 51 11.89 -10.09 12.48
CA ALA A 51 13.07 -10.59 13.18
C ALA A 51 14.15 -11.15 12.24
N VAL A 52 13.79 -11.55 11.04
CA VAL A 52 14.72 -12.13 10.05
C VAL A 52 15.02 -11.20 8.89
N TYR A 53 14.28 -10.09 8.76
CA TYR A 53 14.47 -9.14 7.66
C TYR A 53 15.68 -8.24 7.90
N GLU A 54 16.53 -8.11 6.90
CA GLU A 54 17.67 -7.20 6.90
C GLU A 54 17.31 -5.92 6.14
N GLY A 55 17.30 -4.79 6.84
CA GLY A 55 16.94 -3.48 6.28
C GLY A 55 15.75 -2.83 6.96
N LYS A 56 15.14 -1.83 6.32
CA LYS A 56 13.93 -1.16 6.80
C LYS A 56 12.71 -1.74 6.10
N ALA A 57 11.95 -2.57 6.79
CA ALA A 57 10.73 -3.18 6.26
C ALA A 57 9.57 -2.17 6.19
N LEU A 58 8.59 -2.45 5.32
CA LEU A 58 7.25 -1.88 5.39
C LEU A 58 6.31 -2.94 5.95
N ILE A 59 5.60 -2.65 7.02
CA ILE A 59 4.60 -3.55 7.61
C ILE A 59 3.24 -3.30 6.94
N ASN A 60 2.54 -4.36 6.54
CA ASN A 60 1.18 -4.35 6.04
C ASN A 60 0.33 -5.33 6.88
N SER A 61 -0.53 -4.89 7.78
CA SER A 61 -0.92 -3.53 8.09
C SER A 61 -1.42 -3.38 9.53
N MET A 62 -1.65 -2.16 9.91
CA MET A 62 -2.34 -1.77 11.12
C MET A 62 -3.69 -1.14 10.74
N THR A 63 -4.71 -1.30 11.58
CA THR A 63 -5.97 -0.57 11.49
C THR A 63 -6.02 0.54 12.53
N GLY A 64 -7.05 1.42 12.47
CA GLY A 64 -7.32 2.42 13.51
C GLY A 64 -7.98 1.87 14.77
N GLU A 65 -8.13 0.55 14.90
CA GLU A 65 -8.58 -0.13 16.11
C GLU A 65 -7.54 0.03 17.23
N ASP A 66 -7.99 0.35 18.45
CA ASP A 66 -7.09 0.61 19.57
C ASP A 66 -6.18 -0.58 19.88
N ASP A 67 -6.74 -1.78 19.95
CA ASP A 67 -6.01 -3.03 20.22
C ASP A 67 -4.95 -3.32 19.14
N ARG A 68 -5.27 -3.02 17.87
CA ARG A 68 -4.31 -3.21 16.74
C ARG A 68 -3.17 -2.21 16.82
N MET A 69 -3.46 -0.95 17.10
CA MET A 69 -2.41 0.07 17.27
C MET A 69 -1.49 -0.27 18.45
N GLU A 70 -2.07 -0.72 19.59
CA GLU A 70 -1.30 -1.13 20.75
C GLU A 70 -0.40 -2.35 20.48
N ALA A 71 -0.84 -3.28 19.65
CA ALA A 71 -0.07 -4.48 19.29
C ALA A 71 1.04 -4.19 18.26
N ILE A 72 0.77 -3.35 17.25
CA ILE A 72 1.65 -3.19 16.09
C ILE A 72 2.68 -2.04 16.28
N LEU A 73 2.32 -0.91 16.88
CA LEU A 73 3.24 0.22 17.04
C LEU A 73 4.53 -0.13 17.82
N PRO A 74 4.52 -1.01 18.85
CA PRO A 74 5.74 -1.51 19.46
C PRO A 74 6.67 -2.25 18.49
N LEU A 75 6.11 -3.04 17.54
CA LEU A 75 6.90 -3.74 16.52
C LEU A 75 7.52 -2.75 15.54
N VAL A 76 6.74 -1.77 15.06
CA VAL A 76 7.25 -0.69 14.19
C VAL A 76 8.48 -0.04 14.81
N LYS A 77 8.38 0.30 16.10
CA LYS A 77 9.50 0.92 16.83
C LYS A 77 10.67 -0.04 17.09
N LYS A 78 10.39 -1.28 17.49
CA LYS A 78 11.40 -2.31 17.79
C LYS A 78 12.30 -2.57 16.58
N TYR A 79 11.70 -2.62 15.38
CA TYR A 79 12.40 -2.98 14.14
C TYR A 79 12.74 -1.77 13.26
N ASN A 80 12.43 -0.54 13.71
CA ASN A 80 12.61 0.68 12.91
C ASN A 80 11.98 0.56 11.51
N ALA A 81 10.78 -0.02 11.45
CA ALA A 81 10.03 -0.27 10.23
C ALA A 81 9.14 0.91 9.85
N ALA A 82 8.68 0.95 8.60
CA ALA A 82 7.53 1.76 8.18
C ALA A 82 6.23 0.93 8.31
N ILE A 83 5.07 1.60 8.32
CA ILE A 83 3.78 0.95 8.55
C ILE A 83 2.70 1.46 7.60
N ILE A 84 1.98 0.55 6.96
CA ILE A 84 0.71 0.86 6.28
C ILE A 84 -0.41 0.83 7.31
N ALA A 85 -1.20 1.89 7.37
CA ALA A 85 -2.34 1.99 8.27
C ALA A 85 -3.64 2.23 7.49
N LEU A 86 -4.67 1.44 7.81
CA LEU A 86 -5.99 1.50 7.21
C LEU A 86 -6.93 2.33 8.10
N PRO A 87 -7.65 3.32 7.57
CA PRO A 87 -8.60 4.14 8.31
C PRO A 87 -9.97 3.44 8.47
N ASN A 88 -9.94 2.27 9.09
CA ASN A 88 -11.09 1.57 9.67
C ASN A 88 -10.82 1.31 11.15
N ASP A 89 -11.86 1.23 11.95
CA ASP A 89 -11.78 1.01 13.40
C ASP A 89 -12.86 0.04 13.90
N GLU A 90 -13.10 0.03 15.21
CA GLU A 90 -14.07 -0.83 15.89
C GLU A 90 -15.51 -0.63 15.37
N THR A 91 -15.79 0.49 14.72
CA THR A 91 -17.11 0.78 14.11
C THR A 91 -17.25 0.19 12.71
N GLY A 92 -16.14 -0.28 12.12
CA GLY A 92 -16.07 -0.89 10.80
C GLY A 92 -15.36 -0.03 9.75
N ILE A 93 -15.70 -0.24 8.49
CA ILE A 93 -15.10 0.47 7.35
C ILE A 93 -15.95 1.71 7.03
N PRO A 94 -15.41 2.93 7.18
CA PRO A 94 -16.14 4.15 6.86
C PRO A 94 -16.34 4.30 5.35
N MET A 95 -17.54 4.72 4.97
CA MET A 95 -17.94 4.82 3.57
C MET A 95 -17.55 6.15 2.93
N THR A 96 -17.43 7.21 3.71
CA THR A 96 -17.16 8.57 3.22
C THR A 96 -15.77 9.06 3.56
N ALA A 97 -15.23 9.97 2.75
CA ALA A 97 -13.92 10.55 2.99
C ALA A 97 -13.82 11.30 4.34
N PRO A 98 -14.81 12.12 4.77
CA PRO A 98 -14.75 12.76 6.09
C PRO A 98 -14.67 11.76 7.25
N GLU A 99 -15.41 10.66 7.18
CA GLU A 99 -15.36 9.61 8.21
C GLU A 99 -13.98 8.93 8.24
N ARG A 100 -13.41 8.63 7.07
CA ARG A 100 -12.03 8.08 6.98
C ARG A 100 -11.02 9.03 7.58
N MET A 101 -11.16 10.34 7.34
CA MET A 101 -10.24 11.34 7.88
C MET A 101 -10.28 11.45 9.40
N VAL A 102 -11.41 11.17 10.05
CA VAL A 102 -11.49 11.08 11.52
C VAL A 102 -10.58 9.96 12.05
N ILE A 103 -10.59 8.80 11.38
CA ILE A 103 -9.74 7.67 11.77
C ILE A 103 -8.28 7.92 11.39
N VAL A 104 -8.00 8.55 10.24
CA VAL A 104 -6.64 9.00 9.89
C VAL A 104 -6.07 9.91 10.98
N ASP A 105 -6.86 10.87 11.48
CA ASP A 105 -6.46 11.75 12.58
C ASP A 105 -6.14 10.99 13.87
N LYS A 106 -6.92 9.94 14.18
CA LYS A 106 -6.68 9.03 15.32
C LYS A 106 -5.35 8.28 15.15
N ILE A 107 -5.12 7.70 13.96
CA ILE A 107 -3.89 6.96 13.63
C ILE A 107 -2.67 7.88 13.72
N VAL A 108 -2.69 9.06 13.11
CA VAL A 108 -1.58 10.03 13.15
C VAL A 108 -1.20 10.36 14.59
N LYS A 109 -2.18 10.67 15.44
CA LYS A 109 -1.93 10.95 16.87
C LYS A 109 -1.33 9.76 17.62
N ALA A 110 -1.77 8.53 17.32
CA ALA A 110 -1.23 7.33 17.95
C ALA A 110 0.23 7.08 17.53
N VAL A 111 0.54 7.26 16.24
CA VAL A 111 1.89 7.12 15.67
C VAL A 111 2.84 8.15 16.29
N GLU A 112 2.43 9.42 16.36
CA GLU A 112 3.21 10.49 17.02
C GLU A 112 3.45 10.19 18.51
N LYS A 113 2.41 9.76 19.22
CA LYS A 113 2.50 9.38 20.65
C LYS A 113 3.44 8.20 20.87
N ALA A 114 3.49 7.24 19.94
CA ALA A 114 4.42 6.11 19.98
C ALA A 114 5.87 6.53 19.69
N GLY A 115 6.10 7.75 19.17
CA GLY A 115 7.39 8.25 18.76
C GLY A 115 7.91 7.63 17.45
N VAL A 116 6.99 7.23 16.57
CA VAL A 116 7.30 6.78 15.21
C VAL A 116 7.28 8.02 14.30
N PRO A 117 8.29 8.23 13.44
CA PRO A 117 8.31 9.33 12.49
C PRO A 117 7.13 9.27 11.52
N LEU A 118 6.51 10.41 11.22
CA LEU A 118 5.38 10.44 10.27
C LEU A 118 5.79 10.08 8.84
N GLU A 119 7.05 10.21 8.48
CA GLU A 119 7.61 9.74 7.21
C GLU A 119 7.57 8.21 7.07
N ASP A 120 7.45 7.48 8.18
CA ASP A 120 7.32 6.03 8.25
C ASP A 120 5.85 5.57 8.27
N LEU A 121 4.90 6.50 8.32
CA LEU A 121 3.47 6.22 8.21
C LEU A 121 3.02 6.33 6.76
N VAL A 122 2.43 5.24 6.26
CA VAL A 122 1.78 5.16 4.95
C VAL A 122 0.30 4.90 5.16
N ILE A 123 -0.58 5.72 4.62
CA ILE A 123 -2.03 5.51 4.76
C ILE A 123 -2.56 4.74 3.54
N ASP A 124 -3.34 3.67 3.77
CA ASP A 124 -4.18 3.08 2.73
C ASP A 124 -5.51 3.83 2.68
N PRO A 125 -5.81 4.59 1.62
CA PRO A 125 -7.07 5.37 1.54
C PRO A 125 -8.32 4.52 1.32
N LEU A 126 -8.23 3.19 1.34
CA LEU A 126 -9.30 2.20 1.20
C LEU A 126 -10.00 2.21 -0.18
N ALA A 127 -9.50 1.36 -1.10
CA ALA A 127 -10.21 1.08 -2.34
C ALA A 127 -11.32 0.04 -2.12
N MET A 128 -12.56 0.49 -2.18
CA MET A 128 -13.73 -0.40 -2.18
C MET A 128 -14.17 -0.69 -3.60
N THR A 129 -14.82 -1.85 -3.80
CA THR A 129 -15.28 -2.24 -5.14
C THR A 129 -16.46 -1.41 -5.62
N VAL A 130 -16.35 -0.87 -6.84
CA VAL A 130 -17.46 -0.12 -7.47
C VAL A 130 -18.66 -1.00 -7.79
N GLY A 131 -18.50 -2.33 -7.77
CA GLY A 131 -19.61 -3.27 -7.89
C GLY A 131 -20.53 -3.32 -6.68
N ALA A 132 -20.07 -2.89 -5.50
CA ALA A 132 -20.86 -2.83 -4.27
C ALA A 132 -21.34 -1.41 -3.95
N ASP A 133 -20.57 -0.38 -4.32
CA ASP A 133 -20.90 1.02 -4.06
C ASP A 133 -20.45 1.92 -5.22
N PRO A 134 -21.39 2.58 -5.94
CA PRO A 134 -21.07 3.47 -7.07
C PRO A 134 -20.26 4.72 -6.65
N GLU A 135 -20.28 5.13 -5.39
CA GLU A 135 -19.53 6.27 -4.86
C GLU A 135 -18.13 5.88 -4.34
N ALA A 136 -17.81 4.59 -4.30
CA ALA A 136 -16.57 4.07 -3.70
C ALA A 136 -15.31 4.77 -4.21
N VAL A 137 -15.16 4.90 -5.53
CA VAL A 137 -13.98 5.56 -6.14
C VAL A 137 -13.93 7.04 -5.81
N LYS A 138 -15.06 7.75 -5.86
CA LYS A 138 -15.09 9.17 -5.52
C LYS A 138 -14.65 9.40 -4.07
N ASN A 139 -15.16 8.60 -3.15
CA ASN A 139 -14.76 8.67 -1.73
C ASN A 139 -13.28 8.34 -1.54
N THR A 140 -12.74 7.36 -2.27
CA THR A 140 -11.31 7.03 -2.22
C THR A 140 -10.44 8.18 -2.75
N LEU A 141 -10.78 8.75 -3.90
CA LEU A 141 -10.03 9.87 -4.49
C LEU A 141 -10.07 11.12 -3.60
N GLU A 142 -11.21 11.40 -3.01
CA GLU A 142 -11.37 12.49 -2.04
C GLU A 142 -10.53 12.26 -0.77
N THR A 143 -10.50 11.02 -0.27
CA THR A 143 -9.66 10.64 0.87
C THR A 143 -8.17 10.86 0.56
N ILE A 144 -7.71 10.42 -0.63
CA ILE A 144 -6.33 10.65 -1.10
C ILE A 144 -5.99 12.13 -1.09
N HIS A 145 -6.87 12.96 -1.66
CA HIS A 145 -6.70 14.40 -1.74
C HIS A 145 -6.60 15.04 -0.35
N GLN A 146 -7.52 14.69 0.57
CA GLN A 146 -7.53 15.24 1.93
C GLN A 146 -6.30 14.83 2.75
N ILE A 147 -5.83 13.56 2.63
CA ILE A 147 -4.61 13.11 3.30
C ILE A 147 -3.40 13.90 2.79
N LYS A 148 -3.28 14.06 1.45
CA LYS A 148 -2.21 14.82 0.84
C LYS A 148 -2.19 16.27 1.30
N GLU A 149 -3.34 16.95 1.28
CA GLU A 149 -3.44 18.37 1.67
C GLU A 149 -3.17 18.57 3.16
N LYS A 150 -3.73 17.71 4.01
CA LYS A 150 -3.67 17.90 5.46
C LYS A 150 -2.32 17.50 6.06
N TYR A 151 -1.75 16.41 5.59
CA TYR A 151 -0.59 15.78 6.21
C TYR A 151 0.62 15.61 5.29
N GLY A 152 0.43 15.57 3.98
CA GLY A 152 1.50 15.26 3.02
C GLY A 152 2.09 13.86 3.18
N LEU A 153 1.32 12.93 3.76
CA LEU A 153 1.77 11.55 4.02
C LEU A 153 1.89 10.74 2.74
N ASN A 154 2.75 9.74 2.78
CA ASN A 154 2.75 8.68 1.78
C ASN A 154 1.47 7.85 1.89
N MET A 155 1.03 7.33 0.75
CA MET A 155 -0.17 6.50 0.65
C MET A 155 0.11 5.28 -0.20
N SER A 156 -0.49 4.13 0.17
CA SER A 156 -0.45 2.90 -0.62
C SER A 156 -1.84 2.31 -0.68
N ILE A 157 -2.22 1.71 -1.81
CA ILE A 157 -3.56 1.16 -2.01
C ILE A 157 -3.51 -0.19 -2.72
N GLY A 158 -4.40 -1.09 -2.35
CA GLY A 158 -4.66 -2.31 -3.12
C GLY A 158 -5.32 -1.98 -4.46
N GLY A 159 -4.51 -1.80 -5.52
CA GLY A 159 -4.96 -1.25 -6.81
C GLY A 159 -5.99 -2.09 -7.58
N SER A 160 -6.18 -3.37 -7.22
CA SER A 160 -7.18 -4.25 -7.84
C SER A 160 -8.48 -4.40 -7.06
N ASN A 161 -8.59 -3.83 -5.86
CA ASN A 161 -9.80 -3.95 -5.03
C ASN A 161 -11.00 -3.26 -5.68
N VAL A 162 -10.77 -2.13 -6.37
CA VAL A 162 -11.81 -1.34 -7.05
C VAL A 162 -12.68 -2.14 -8.01
N SER A 163 -12.12 -3.16 -8.63
CA SER A 163 -12.79 -3.95 -9.68
C SER A 163 -13.21 -5.35 -9.24
N PHE A 164 -13.15 -5.65 -7.93
CA PHE A 164 -13.48 -6.99 -7.43
C PHE A 164 -14.91 -7.38 -7.83
N GLY A 165 -15.06 -8.61 -8.38
CA GLY A 165 -16.35 -9.13 -8.86
C GLY A 165 -16.81 -8.61 -10.23
N LEU A 166 -16.07 -7.72 -10.87
CA LEU A 166 -16.43 -7.15 -12.18
C LEU A 166 -15.64 -7.78 -13.33
N PRO A 167 -16.18 -7.79 -14.55
CA PRO A 167 -15.44 -8.22 -15.74
C PRO A 167 -14.41 -7.17 -16.19
N ASN A 168 -13.45 -7.58 -17.02
CA ASN A 168 -12.41 -6.71 -17.61
C ASN A 168 -11.65 -5.87 -16.55
N ARG A 169 -11.24 -6.52 -15.47
CA ARG A 169 -10.64 -5.88 -14.31
C ARG A 169 -9.40 -5.03 -14.66
N HIS A 170 -8.58 -5.46 -15.61
CA HIS A 170 -7.35 -4.72 -15.97
C HIS A 170 -7.66 -3.32 -16.50
N ALA A 171 -8.71 -3.14 -17.28
CA ALA A 171 -9.12 -1.82 -17.77
C ALA A 171 -9.57 -0.90 -16.62
N LEU A 172 -10.37 -1.45 -15.67
CA LEU A 172 -10.81 -0.71 -14.49
C LEU A 172 -9.62 -0.34 -13.59
N ASN A 173 -8.73 -1.30 -13.31
CA ASN A 173 -7.56 -1.08 -12.45
C ASN A 173 -6.61 -0.03 -13.06
N SER A 174 -6.35 -0.09 -14.36
CA SER A 174 -5.49 0.88 -15.05
C SER A 174 -6.07 2.29 -15.00
N SER A 175 -7.38 2.43 -15.22
CA SER A 175 -8.07 3.72 -15.14
C SER A 175 -8.09 4.26 -13.71
N PHE A 176 -8.39 3.41 -12.73
CA PHE A 176 -8.43 3.79 -11.33
C PHE A 176 -7.06 4.26 -10.84
N ILE A 177 -5.99 3.52 -11.15
CA ILE A 177 -4.64 3.88 -10.68
C ILE A 177 -4.21 5.24 -11.24
N ALA A 178 -4.51 5.54 -12.51
CA ALA A 178 -4.23 6.84 -13.10
C ALA A 178 -4.97 7.98 -12.38
N MET A 179 -6.25 7.77 -12.06
CA MET A 179 -7.05 8.74 -11.29
C MET A 179 -6.49 8.92 -9.87
N ALA A 180 -6.10 7.83 -9.21
CA ALA A 180 -5.58 7.86 -7.85
C ALA A 180 -4.22 8.59 -7.78
N ILE A 181 -3.32 8.35 -8.75
CA ILE A 181 -2.03 9.06 -8.86
C ILE A 181 -2.28 10.56 -9.08
N ALA A 182 -3.21 10.92 -9.96
CA ALA A 182 -3.57 12.32 -10.19
C ALA A 182 -4.14 12.99 -8.92
N ALA A 183 -4.87 12.25 -8.07
CA ALA A 183 -5.36 12.74 -6.78
C ALA A 183 -4.25 12.88 -5.72
N GLY A 184 -3.10 12.20 -5.91
CA GLY A 184 -1.95 12.32 -5.02
C GLY A 184 -1.45 11.02 -4.39
N LEU A 185 -1.94 9.86 -4.83
CA LEU A 185 -1.44 8.55 -4.39
C LEU A 185 0.06 8.42 -4.69
N THR A 186 0.83 7.85 -3.77
CA THR A 186 2.29 7.72 -3.89
C THR A 186 2.76 6.30 -4.20
N SER A 187 1.98 5.28 -3.86
CA SER A 187 2.28 3.88 -4.17
C SER A 187 1.03 3.01 -4.29
N ALA A 188 1.16 1.83 -4.87
CA ALA A 188 0.07 0.85 -4.96
C ALA A 188 0.60 -0.58 -4.90
N ILE A 189 -0.14 -1.45 -4.22
CA ILE A 189 0.06 -2.90 -4.24
C ILE A 189 -0.76 -3.45 -5.41
N MET A 190 -0.06 -4.03 -6.40
CA MET A 190 -0.68 -4.53 -7.63
C MET A 190 0.20 -5.54 -8.34
N ASP A 191 -0.37 -6.28 -9.30
CA ASP A 191 0.40 -7.20 -10.14
C ASP A 191 1.18 -6.45 -11.22
N ALA A 192 2.47 -6.22 -10.96
CA ALA A 192 3.40 -5.58 -11.90
C ALA A 192 3.67 -6.40 -13.18
N ARG A 193 3.09 -7.61 -13.32
CA ARG A 193 3.11 -8.40 -14.56
C ARG A 193 1.99 -8.03 -15.51
N THR A 194 1.04 -7.19 -15.09
CA THR A 194 -0.07 -6.70 -15.92
C THR A 194 0.37 -5.44 -16.69
N PRO A 195 0.67 -5.54 -18.00
CA PRO A 195 1.27 -4.43 -18.75
C PRO A 195 0.43 -3.15 -18.72
N SER A 196 -0.90 -3.26 -18.88
CA SER A 196 -1.79 -2.09 -18.92
C SER A 196 -1.79 -1.29 -17.60
N VAL A 197 -1.63 -1.98 -16.45
CA VAL A 197 -1.58 -1.32 -15.14
C VAL A 197 -0.24 -0.63 -14.96
N VAL A 198 0.86 -1.30 -15.33
CA VAL A 198 2.21 -0.72 -15.26
C VAL A 198 2.35 0.48 -16.21
N GLU A 199 1.80 0.38 -17.42
CA GLU A 199 1.79 1.50 -18.36
C GLU A 199 0.95 2.68 -17.84
N ALA A 200 -0.18 2.42 -17.17
CA ALA A 200 -0.99 3.47 -16.57
C ALA A 200 -0.21 4.24 -15.47
N VAL A 201 0.56 3.56 -14.62
CA VAL A 201 1.42 4.21 -13.62
C VAL A 201 2.44 5.11 -14.30
N ARG A 202 3.21 4.57 -15.26
CA ARG A 202 4.28 5.30 -15.95
C ARG A 202 3.76 6.49 -16.75
N ALA A 203 2.63 6.32 -17.44
CA ALA A 203 1.98 7.40 -18.17
C ALA A 203 1.48 8.49 -17.20
N SER A 204 0.93 8.10 -16.06
CA SER A 204 0.47 9.04 -15.05
C SER A 204 1.64 9.86 -14.48
N ASP A 205 2.77 9.24 -14.15
CA ASP A 205 3.97 9.94 -13.69
C ASP A 205 4.47 10.97 -14.68
N LEU A 206 4.46 10.65 -15.98
CA LEU A 206 4.79 11.60 -17.02
C LEU A 206 3.80 12.76 -17.06
N LEU A 207 2.49 12.45 -17.03
CA LEU A 207 1.43 13.44 -17.17
C LEU A 207 1.32 14.40 -15.99
N ILE A 208 1.65 13.96 -14.77
CA ILE A 208 1.66 14.82 -13.58
C ILE A 208 3.02 15.49 -13.32
N GLY A 209 4.02 15.25 -14.19
CA GLY A 209 5.33 15.90 -14.14
C GLY A 209 6.40 15.22 -13.28
N ASN A 210 6.15 14.02 -12.77
CA ASN A 210 7.14 13.23 -12.01
C ASN A 210 8.26 12.71 -12.92
N ASP A 211 7.97 12.38 -14.18
CA ASP A 211 8.98 12.03 -15.20
C ASP A 211 9.29 13.26 -16.06
N ALA A 212 10.22 14.09 -15.60
CA ALA A 212 10.58 15.34 -16.26
C ALA A 212 11.03 15.10 -17.71
N TRP A 213 10.40 15.78 -18.67
CA TRP A 213 10.69 15.69 -20.10
C TRP A 213 10.48 14.29 -20.70
N GLY A 214 9.83 13.37 -19.98
CA GLY A 214 9.57 12.00 -20.46
C GLY A 214 10.85 11.15 -20.57
N GLY A 215 11.87 11.42 -19.78
CA GLY A 215 13.15 10.74 -19.86
C GLY A 215 13.04 9.23 -19.67
N ASN A 216 12.37 8.81 -18.59
CA ASN A 216 12.14 7.39 -18.30
C ASN A 216 11.18 6.75 -19.30
N TRP A 217 10.10 7.45 -19.70
CA TRP A 217 9.14 6.98 -20.68
C TRP A 217 9.81 6.68 -22.03
N ILE A 218 10.61 7.61 -22.55
CA ILE A 218 11.33 7.45 -23.83
C ILE A 218 12.37 6.33 -23.77
N THR A 219 13.13 6.25 -22.68
CA THR A 219 14.17 5.23 -22.50
C THR A 219 13.56 3.83 -22.54
N ARG A 220 12.52 3.58 -21.76
CA ARG A 220 11.83 2.28 -21.73
C ARG A 220 11.22 1.89 -23.09
N PHE A 221 10.67 2.84 -23.83
CA PHE A 221 10.16 2.57 -25.16
C PHE A 221 11.26 2.13 -26.15
N ARG A 222 12.45 2.72 -26.03
CA ARG A 222 13.63 2.33 -26.84
C ARG A 222 14.14 0.94 -26.45
N GLU A 223 14.21 0.64 -25.18
CA GLU A 223 14.61 -0.69 -24.67
C GLU A 223 13.67 -1.79 -25.15
N ALA A 224 12.36 -1.57 -25.06
CA ALA A 224 11.35 -2.53 -25.52
C ALA A 224 11.38 -2.79 -27.05
N LYS A 225 11.90 -1.85 -27.86
CA LYS A 225 12.09 -2.06 -29.29
C LYS A 225 13.35 -2.88 -29.64
N ASN A 226 14.30 -2.95 -28.69
CA ASN A 226 15.60 -3.63 -28.92
C ASN A 226 15.63 -5.03 -28.26
N ALA A 227 14.58 -5.41 -27.50
CA ALA A 227 14.40 -6.74 -26.88
C ALA A 227 13.55 -7.65 -27.79
#